data_5114cd1c92e96a05fc8ce1e657877b2f
#
_entry.id   5114cd1c92e96a05fc8ce1e657877b2f
#
_cell.length_a   1.000
_cell.length_b   1.000
_cell.length_c   1.000
_cell.angle_alpha   90.00
_cell.angle_beta   90.00
_cell.angle_gamma   90.00
#
_symmetry.space_group_name_H-M   'P 1'
#
loop_
_entity.id
_entity.type
_entity.pdbx_description
1 polymer ?
#
loop_
_entity_poly.entity_id
_entity_poly.type
_entity_poly.pdbx_seq_one_letter_code
_entity_poly.pdbx_strand_id
1 'polypeptide(L)'
;MSEHHGHDHSHAVVTEDNAKKLTFALILTTTFLVIEVIAGFVTQSLALLSDAAHMFTDAAALAIALVAIKIGKLPADDKRTFGYQRFEILAALFNASMLFMVAIYILYEAFQRFSQPPEIQSLGMLLVAVIGLVINLISMKILMSSAQDSLNVKGAYLEVLSDALGSVGVIIGAVLIYFTGWVWVDTVIAVLIGFWVLPRAWTLLKQSINILLEGVPEEIDIEKLRLDLLALKGVESIHQLKVWAITSKNIHLTVHLFAPTADRNFLYQEALEMLSHTHGIKEMTLQIEDDVCMAQSHEHSTIEQHSHDDESHSHSH
;
A
#
# COMPACT_ATOMS: atom_id res chain seq x y z
N MET A 1 23.50 -34.91 -24.31
CA MET A 1 22.53 -33.91 -24.79
C MET A 1 21.54 -33.69 -23.66
N SER A 2 21.84 -32.76 -22.81
CA SER A 2 20.99 -32.38 -21.67
C SER A 2 20.49 -30.94 -21.93
N GLU A 3 19.21 -30.83 -22.25
CA GLU A 3 18.55 -29.55 -22.45
C GLU A 3 18.31 -28.89 -21.08
N HIS A 4 19.03 -27.82 -20.83
CA HIS A 4 18.74 -26.89 -19.75
C HIS A 4 17.48 -26.08 -20.10
N HIS A 5 16.33 -26.40 -19.51
CA HIS A 5 15.22 -25.51 -19.45
C HIS A 5 15.54 -24.43 -18.40
N GLY A 6 16.11 -23.33 -18.87
CA GLY A 6 16.20 -22.11 -18.11
C GLY A 6 14.77 -21.53 -17.93
N HIS A 7 14.23 -21.58 -16.71
CA HIS A 7 13.08 -20.76 -16.34
C HIS A 7 13.55 -19.32 -16.28
N ASP A 8 13.37 -18.65 -17.41
CA ASP A 8 13.53 -17.20 -17.53
C ASP A 8 12.39 -16.55 -16.73
N HIS A 9 12.70 -16.13 -15.50
CA HIS A 9 11.85 -15.22 -14.75
C HIS A 9 11.91 -13.88 -15.46
N SER A 10 11.07 -13.72 -16.48
CA SER A 10 10.85 -12.45 -17.16
C SER A 10 10.37 -11.44 -16.13
N HIS A 11 11.31 -10.68 -15.57
CA HIS A 11 10.99 -9.34 -15.08
C HIS A 11 10.20 -8.68 -16.21
N ALA A 12 8.97 -8.26 -15.94
CA ALA A 12 8.13 -7.59 -16.91
C ALA A 12 8.94 -6.40 -17.45
N VAL A 13 9.57 -6.60 -18.60
CA VAL A 13 10.35 -5.58 -19.28
C VAL A 13 9.30 -4.57 -19.73
N VAL A 14 9.25 -3.44 -19.02
CA VAL A 14 8.46 -2.29 -19.48
C VAL A 14 9.09 -1.93 -20.82
N THR A 15 8.44 -2.35 -21.91
CA THR A 15 8.91 -1.99 -23.25
C THR A 15 8.91 -0.48 -23.35
N GLU A 16 9.81 0.08 -24.16
CA GLU A 16 9.93 1.55 -24.30
C GLU A 16 8.61 2.18 -24.74
N ASP A 17 7.81 1.45 -25.53
CA ASP A 17 6.48 1.86 -25.97
C ASP A 17 5.47 1.92 -24.81
N ASN A 18 5.47 0.93 -23.90
CA ASN A 18 4.63 0.91 -22.72
C ASN A 18 4.98 2.04 -21.75
N ALA A 19 6.27 2.37 -21.61
CA ALA A 19 6.72 3.49 -20.80
C ALA A 19 6.24 4.83 -21.36
N LYS A 20 6.28 5.01 -22.67
CA LYS A 20 5.79 6.24 -23.33
C LYS A 20 4.29 6.41 -23.15
N LYS A 21 3.50 5.34 -23.33
CA LYS A 21 2.04 5.37 -23.13
C LYS A 21 1.67 5.69 -21.70
N LEU A 22 2.35 5.08 -20.72
CA LEU A 22 2.12 5.34 -19.31
C LEU A 22 2.48 6.79 -18.94
N THR A 23 3.61 7.31 -19.44
CA THR A 23 4.03 8.70 -19.21
C THR A 23 3.04 9.69 -19.82
N PHE A 24 2.54 9.42 -21.01
CA PHE A 24 1.56 10.28 -21.66
C PHE A 24 0.23 10.31 -20.89
N ALA A 25 -0.27 9.15 -20.48
CA ALA A 25 -1.47 9.07 -19.65
C ALA A 25 -1.30 9.84 -18.33
N LEU A 26 -0.15 9.69 -17.65
CA LEU A 26 0.18 10.41 -16.43
C LEU A 26 0.20 11.93 -16.62
N ILE A 27 0.83 12.41 -17.69
CA ILE A 27 0.85 13.86 -17.98
C ILE A 27 -0.56 14.38 -18.21
N LEU A 28 -1.37 13.63 -18.95
CA LEU A 28 -2.73 14.01 -19.27
C LEU A 28 -3.63 14.06 -18.03
N THR A 29 -3.59 13.01 -17.18
CA THR A 29 -4.37 12.96 -15.94
C THR A 29 -3.88 13.99 -14.91
N THR A 30 -2.55 14.21 -14.77
CA THR A 30 -2.01 15.24 -13.87
C THR A 30 -2.39 16.66 -14.32
N THR A 31 -2.41 16.91 -15.64
CA THR A 31 -2.84 18.21 -16.16
C THR A 31 -4.33 18.43 -15.87
N PHE A 32 -5.13 17.39 -16.06
CA PHE A 32 -6.57 17.46 -15.77
C PHE A 32 -6.82 17.66 -14.27
N LEU A 33 -6.10 16.97 -13.38
CA LEU A 33 -6.16 17.16 -11.94
C LEU A 33 -6.01 18.63 -11.52
N VAL A 34 -5.05 19.35 -12.11
CA VAL A 34 -4.86 20.79 -11.80
C VAL A 34 -6.09 21.60 -12.22
N ILE A 35 -6.64 21.31 -13.39
CA ILE A 35 -7.86 21.97 -13.90
C ILE A 35 -9.05 21.69 -12.96
N GLU A 36 -9.18 20.42 -12.52
CA GLU A 36 -10.28 19.98 -11.67
C GLU A 36 -10.23 20.59 -10.26
N VAL A 37 -9.04 20.68 -9.66
CA VAL A 37 -8.85 21.39 -8.39
C VAL A 37 -9.30 22.84 -8.50
N ILE A 38 -8.83 23.57 -9.53
CA ILE A 38 -9.20 24.97 -9.75
C ILE A 38 -10.72 25.10 -9.97
N ALA A 39 -11.27 24.22 -10.80
CA ALA A 39 -12.70 24.22 -11.10
C ALA A 39 -13.55 23.88 -9.87
N GLY A 40 -13.14 22.95 -9.03
CA GLY A 40 -13.82 22.59 -7.78
C GLY A 40 -13.96 23.78 -6.83
N PHE A 41 -12.89 24.57 -6.69
CA PHE A 41 -12.94 25.81 -5.92
C PHE A 41 -13.82 26.90 -6.57
N VAL A 42 -13.70 27.11 -7.88
CA VAL A 42 -14.46 28.14 -8.61
C VAL A 42 -15.95 27.81 -8.65
N THR A 43 -16.31 26.55 -8.89
CA THR A 43 -17.71 26.11 -8.96
C THR A 43 -18.33 25.81 -7.60
N GLN A 44 -17.54 25.83 -6.51
CA GLN A 44 -17.95 25.46 -5.14
C GLN A 44 -18.45 24.00 -5.05
N SER A 45 -18.02 23.11 -6.00
CA SER A 45 -18.40 21.71 -6.00
C SER A 45 -17.49 20.88 -5.10
N LEU A 46 -18.08 20.27 -4.08
CA LEU A 46 -17.36 19.36 -3.20
C LEU A 46 -17.11 18.00 -3.87
N ALA A 47 -18.00 17.60 -4.80
CA ALA A 47 -17.83 16.37 -5.58
C ALA A 47 -16.59 16.46 -6.48
N LEU A 48 -16.38 17.60 -7.20
CA LEU A 48 -15.14 17.80 -7.99
C LEU A 48 -13.89 17.81 -7.09
N LEU A 49 -13.93 18.46 -5.93
CA LEU A 49 -12.80 18.48 -5.01
C LEU A 49 -12.50 17.08 -4.42
N SER A 50 -13.51 16.26 -4.22
CA SER A 50 -13.37 14.89 -3.75
C SER A 50 -12.74 13.99 -4.81
N ASP A 51 -13.16 14.13 -6.07
CA ASP A 51 -12.59 13.41 -7.22
C ASP A 51 -11.13 13.84 -7.46
N ALA A 52 -10.86 15.15 -7.47
CA ALA A 52 -9.50 15.70 -7.57
C ALA A 52 -8.58 15.21 -6.45
N ALA A 53 -9.08 15.06 -5.22
CA ALA A 53 -8.29 14.54 -4.10
C ALA A 53 -7.90 13.07 -4.32
N HIS A 54 -8.78 12.26 -4.89
CA HIS A 54 -8.48 10.88 -5.27
C HIS A 54 -7.39 10.83 -6.36
N MET A 55 -7.59 11.55 -7.46
CA MET A 55 -6.62 11.66 -8.56
C MET A 55 -5.25 12.19 -8.10
N PHE A 56 -5.24 13.15 -7.18
CA PHE A 56 -3.98 13.68 -6.60
C PHE A 56 -3.18 12.58 -5.91
N THR A 57 -3.85 11.72 -5.16
CA THR A 57 -3.18 10.62 -4.45
C THR A 57 -2.56 9.64 -5.42
N ASP A 58 -3.26 9.31 -6.50
CA ASP A 58 -2.80 8.34 -7.47
C ASP A 58 -1.61 8.89 -8.27
N ALA A 59 -1.68 10.15 -8.68
CA ALA A 59 -0.55 10.86 -9.30
C ALA A 59 0.65 10.99 -8.36
N ALA A 60 0.42 11.33 -7.10
CA ALA A 60 1.47 11.44 -6.08
C ALA A 60 2.11 10.08 -5.80
N ALA A 61 1.32 9.01 -5.65
CA ALA A 61 1.82 7.66 -5.45
C ALA A 61 2.76 7.22 -6.59
N LEU A 62 2.39 7.52 -7.83
CA LEU A 62 3.21 7.20 -9.00
C LEU A 62 4.50 8.05 -9.06
N ALA A 63 4.41 9.36 -8.78
CA ALA A 63 5.57 10.23 -8.73
C ALA A 63 6.56 9.81 -7.63
N ILE A 64 6.05 9.46 -6.46
CA ILE A 64 6.80 8.96 -5.33
C ILE A 64 7.47 7.63 -5.65
N ALA A 65 6.75 6.69 -6.29
CA ALA A 65 7.33 5.42 -6.73
C ALA A 65 8.50 5.63 -7.69
N LEU A 66 8.40 6.58 -8.63
CA LEU A 66 9.49 6.92 -9.54
C LEU A 66 10.71 7.53 -8.82
N VAL A 67 10.48 8.40 -7.83
CA VAL A 67 11.55 8.97 -6.99
C VAL A 67 12.16 7.88 -6.11
N ALA A 68 11.35 7.04 -5.49
CA ALA A 68 11.79 5.94 -4.65
C ALA A 68 12.65 4.93 -5.41
N ILE A 69 12.30 4.59 -6.65
CA ILE A 69 13.13 3.75 -7.53
C ILE A 69 14.50 4.38 -7.76
N LYS A 70 14.59 5.69 -7.94
CA LYS A 70 15.87 6.38 -8.12
C LYS A 70 16.68 6.40 -6.81
N ILE A 71 16.06 6.73 -5.69
CA ILE A 71 16.72 6.78 -4.38
C ILE A 71 17.07 5.37 -3.89
N GLY A 72 16.19 4.40 -4.07
CA GLY A 72 16.40 3.01 -3.67
C GLY A 72 17.55 2.31 -4.41
N LYS A 73 17.96 2.85 -5.58
CA LYS A 73 19.15 2.39 -6.32
C LYS A 73 20.47 2.95 -5.78
N LEU A 74 20.41 3.90 -4.83
CA LEU A 74 21.63 4.39 -4.18
C LEU A 74 22.21 3.23 -3.34
N PRO A 75 23.54 3.00 -3.44
CA PRO A 75 24.19 1.94 -2.67
C PRO A 75 24.05 2.23 -1.17
N ALA A 76 24.08 1.15 -0.38
CA ALA A 76 24.23 1.26 1.05
C ALA A 76 25.52 2.03 1.41
N ASP A 77 25.46 2.81 2.47
CA ASP A 77 26.60 3.55 3.01
C ASP A 77 26.84 3.15 4.48
N ASP A 78 27.93 3.65 5.08
CA ASP A 78 28.30 3.34 6.47
C ASP A 78 27.25 3.76 7.51
N LYS A 79 26.32 4.66 7.15
CA LYS A 79 25.23 5.12 8.02
C LYS A 79 23.92 4.41 7.75
N ARG A 80 23.74 3.88 6.54
CA ARG A 80 22.52 3.19 6.08
C ARG A 80 22.90 1.88 5.42
N THR A 81 23.16 0.89 6.24
CA THR A 81 23.62 -0.44 5.79
C THR A 81 22.56 -1.20 4.98
N PHE A 82 21.28 -0.92 5.20
CA PHE A 82 20.18 -1.40 4.35
C PHE A 82 19.88 -0.48 3.15
N GLY A 83 20.71 0.55 2.91
CA GLY A 83 20.50 1.54 1.87
C GLY A 83 19.33 2.48 2.15
N TYR A 84 18.73 2.97 1.07
CA TYR A 84 17.69 4.00 1.12
C TYR A 84 16.28 3.46 0.82
N GLN A 85 16.08 2.15 0.87
CA GLN A 85 14.84 1.50 0.46
C GLN A 85 13.62 1.95 1.29
N ARG A 86 13.78 2.24 2.58
CA ARG A 86 12.67 2.71 3.45
C ARG A 86 12.13 4.10 3.08
N PHE A 87 12.81 4.87 2.24
CA PHE A 87 12.26 6.12 1.72
C PHE A 87 10.98 5.92 0.91
N GLU A 88 10.85 4.77 0.22
CA GLU A 88 9.61 4.38 -0.46
C GLU A 88 8.44 4.30 0.52
N ILE A 89 8.65 3.66 1.68
CA ILE A 89 7.61 3.48 2.68
C ILE A 89 7.25 4.78 3.39
N LEU A 90 8.25 5.63 3.69
CA LEU A 90 8.03 6.96 4.27
C LEU A 90 7.20 7.84 3.33
N ALA A 91 7.48 7.75 2.06
CA ALA A 91 6.75 8.49 1.04
C ALA A 91 5.32 7.96 0.86
N ALA A 92 5.13 6.64 0.87
CA ALA A 92 3.79 6.01 0.87
C ALA A 92 2.99 6.39 2.12
N LEU A 93 3.62 6.41 3.30
CA LEU A 93 3.01 6.86 4.54
C LEU A 93 2.55 8.32 4.46
N PHE A 94 3.41 9.21 3.97
CA PHE A 94 3.08 10.62 3.80
C PHE A 94 1.88 10.81 2.86
N ASN A 95 1.90 10.13 1.71
CA ASN A 95 0.80 10.18 0.74
C ASN A 95 -0.52 9.65 1.33
N ALA A 96 -0.49 8.48 1.97
CA ALA A 96 -1.66 7.89 2.62
C ALA A 96 -2.21 8.79 3.74
N SER A 97 -1.34 9.45 4.50
CA SER A 97 -1.72 10.40 5.56
C SER A 97 -2.41 11.63 4.97
N MET A 98 -1.87 12.20 3.89
CA MET A 98 -2.49 13.33 3.19
C MET A 98 -3.87 12.96 2.66
N LEU A 99 -4.00 11.82 1.98
CA LEU A 99 -5.29 11.35 1.46
C LEU A 99 -6.32 11.16 2.59
N PHE A 100 -5.90 10.53 3.69
CA PHE A 100 -6.76 10.31 4.83
C PHE A 100 -7.26 11.62 5.43
N MET A 101 -6.36 12.61 5.60
CA MET A 101 -6.73 13.94 6.10
C MET A 101 -7.69 14.67 5.16
N VAL A 102 -7.43 14.61 3.84
CA VAL A 102 -8.30 15.25 2.85
C VAL A 102 -9.68 14.59 2.82
N ALA A 103 -9.75 13.26 2.88
CA ALA A 103 -11.02 12.53 2.94
C ALA A 103 -11.85 12.92 4.19
N ILE A 104 -11.21 13.03 5.36
CA ILE A 104 -11.88 13.51 6.59
C ILE A 104 -12.34 14.97 6.42
N TYR A 105 -11.51 15.82 5.83
CA TYR A 105 -11.88 17.21 5.58
C TYR A 105 -13.11 17.31 4.67
N ILE A 106 -13.17 16.52 3.61
CA ILE A 106 -14.34 16.47 2.70
C ILE A 106 -15.60 16.04 3.44
N LEU A 107 -15.51 15.00 4.29
CA LEU A 107 -16.65 14.56 5.09
C LEU A 107 -17.10 15.62 6.11
N TYR A 108 -16.17 16.34 6.72
CA TYR A 108 -16.46 17.46 7.62
C TYR A 108 -17.13 18.61 6.90
N GLU A 109 -16.60 19.02 5.76
CA GLU A 109 -17.18 20.07 4.90
C GLU A 109 -18.57 19.65 4.39
N ALA A 110 -18.75 18.40 4.00
CA ALA A 110 -20.04 17.85 3.60
C ALA A 110 -21.07 17.99 4.72
N PHE A 111 -20.69 17.69 5.96
CA PHE A 111 -21.57 17.84 7.12
C PHE A 111 -21.99 19.30 7.33
N GLN A 112 -21.08 20.26 7.18
CA GLN A 112 -21.40 21.68 7.28
C GLN A 112 -22.36 22.15 6.18
N ARG A 113 -22.17 21.67 4.94
CA ARG A 113 -23.01 22.04 3.79
C ARG A 113 -24.46 21.54 3.88
N PHE A 114 -24.75 20.53 4.69
CA PHE A 114 -26.14 20.16 4.98
C PHE A 114 -26.91 21.29 5.70
N SER A 115 -26.21 22.07 6.53
CA SER A 115 -26.84 23.22 7.27
C SER A 115 -26.81 24.52 6.47
N GLN A 116 -25.82 24.72 5.62
CA GLN A 116 -25.62 25.93 4.83
C GLN A 116 -25.13 25.57 3.42
N PRO A 117 -26.03 25.12 2.54
CA PRO A 117 -25.64 24.69 1.18
C PRO A 117 -25.13 25.92 0.39
N PRO A 118 -23.93 25.81 -0.24
CA PRO A 118 -23.41 26.88 -1.10
C PRO A 118 -24.15 26.94 -2.44
N GLU A 119 -24.04 28.06 -3.13
CA GLU A 119 -24.47 28.15 -4.52
C GLU A 119 -23.48 27.42 -5.44
N ILE A 120 -23.91 26.32 -6.03
CA ILE A 120 -23.06 25.51 -6.92
C ILE A 120 -23.28 25.96 -8.36
N GLN A 121 -22.18 26.22 -9.07
CA GLN A 121 -22.21 26.49 -10.51
C GLN A 121 -22.31 25.18 -11.28
N SER A 122 -23.52 24.60 -11.35
CA SER A 122 -23.77 23.28 -11.94
C SER A 122 -23.32 23.16 -13.41
N LEU A 123 -23.43 24.22 -14.21
CA LEU A 123 -22.94 24.21 -15.58
C LEU A 123 -21.40 24.13 -15.66
N GLY A 124 -20.68 24.87 -14.81
CA GLY A 124 -19.23 24.79 -14.69
C GLY A 124 -18.78 23.41 -14.25
N MET A 125 -19.42 22.86 -13.22
CA MET A 125 -19.21 21.50 -12.74
C MET A 125 -19.41 20.46 -13.85
N LEU A 126 -20.50 20.56 -14.62
CA LEU A 126 -20.81 19.67 -15.73
C LEU A 126 -19.73 19.73 -16.83
N LEU A 127 -19.31 20.93 -17.23
CA LEU A 127 -18.31 21.10 -18.29
C LEU A 127 -16.97 20.43 -17.90
N VAL A 128 -16.53 20.65 -16.66
CA VAL A 128 -15.26 20.07 -16.18
C VAL A 128 -15.37 18.55 -16.07
N ALA A 129 -16.45 18.02 -15.53
CA ALA A 129 -16.67 16.58 -15.40
C ALA A 129 -16.74 15.87 -16.80
N VAL A 130 -17.35 16.52 -17.80
CA VAL A 130 -17.36 16.00 -19.18
C VAL A 130 -15.95 16.00 -19.78
N ILE A 131 -15.15 17.06 -19.57
CA ILE A 131 -13.76 17.10 -20.02
C ILE A 131 -12.97 15.99 -19.34
N GLY A 132 -13.14 15.78 -18.04
CA GLY A 132 -12.51 14.69 -17.28
C GLY A 132 -12.86 13.33 -17.84
N LEU A 133 -14.13 13.07 -18.07
CA LEU A 133 -14.56 11.81 -18.68
C LEU A 133 -13.91 11.58 -20.05
N VAL A 134 -13.84 12.60 -20.90
CA VAL A 134 -13.20 12.49 -22.23
C VAL A 134 -11.70 12.18 -22.07
N ILE A 135 -11.01 12.85 -21.16
CA ILE A 135 -9.60 12.62 -20.87
C ILE A 135 -9.37 11.19 -20.37
N ASN A 136 -10.19 10.72 -19.44
CA ASN A 136 -10.10 9.35 -18.92
C ASN A 136 -10.40 8.30 -20.01
N LEU A 137 -11.36 8.53 -20.88
CA LEU A 137 -11.64 7.64 -22.01
C LEU A 137 -10.48 7.59 -23.02
N ILE A 138 -9.82 8.72 -23.29
CA ILE A 138 -8.62 8.78 -24.15
C ILE A 138 -7.48 7.99 -23.49
N SER A 139 -7.21 8.23 -22.21
CA SER A 139 -6.18 7.52 -21.44
C SER A 139 -6.44 6.02 -21.40
N MET A 140 -7.68 5.60 -21.15
CA MET A 140 -8.11 4.20 -21.22
C MET A 140 -7.81 3.57 -22.59
N LYS A 141 -8.17 4.25 -23.67
CA LYS A 141 -7.94 3.75 -25.03
C LYS A 141 -6.46 3.56 -25.34
N ILE A 142 -5.60 4.46 -24.85
CA ILE A 142 -4.15 4.39 -25.01
C ILE A 142 -3.57 3.21 -24.22
N LEU A 143 -4.02 3.01 -22.97
CA LEU A 143 -3.52 1.97 -22.09
C LEU A 143 -4.06 0.57 -22.44
N MET A 144 -5.27 0.48 -22.99
CA MET A 144 -5.97 -0.79 -23.28
C MET A 144 -5.15 -1.75 -24.14
N SER A 145 -4.43 -1.23 -25.15
CA SER A 145 -3.62 -2.06 -26.05
C SER A 145 -2.44 -2.76 -25.36
N SER A 146 -1.97 -2.24 -24.24
CA SER A 146 -0.81 -2.76 -23.50
C SER A 146 -1.18 -3.32 -22.13
N ALA A 147 -2.46 -3.20 -21.73
CA ALA A 147 -2.93 -3.69 -20.42
C ALA A 147 -2.92 -5.22 -20.28
N GLN A 148 -2.90 -5.95 -21.41
CA GLN A 148 -2.80 -7.41 -21.43
C GLN A 148 -1.35 -7.88 -21.28
N ASP A 149 -0.38 -7.05 -21.66
CA ASP A 149 1.04 -7.43 -21.73
C ASP A 149 1.81 -7.03 -20.46
N SER A 150 1.27 -6.15 -19.62
CA SER A 150 1.96 -5.64 -18.44
C SER A 150 1.01 -5.38 -17.26
N LEU A 151 1.32 -5.98 -16.10
CA LEU A 151 0.55 -5.77 -14.87
C LEU A 151 0.54 -4.29 -14.42
N ASN A 152 1.63 -3.56 -14.63
CA ASN A 152 1.70 -2.14 -14.31
C ASN A 152 0.75 -1.32 -15.19
N VAL A 153 0.69 -1.61 -16.50
CA VAL A 153 -0.23 -0.94 -17.42
C VAL A 153 -1.67 -1.33 -17.11
N LYS A 154 -1.91 -2.59 -16.73
CA LYS A 154 -3.24 -3.04 -16.28
C LYS A 154 -3.69 -2.32 -15.01
N GLY A 155 -2.81 -2.11 -14.05
CA GLY A 155 -3.09 -1.30 -12.86
C GLY A 155 -3.51 0.12 -13.21
N ALA A 156 -2.71 0.82 -14.02
CA ALA A 156 -3.01 2.17 -14.48
C ALA A 156 -4.32 2.24 -15.32
N TYR A 157 -4.62 1.22 -16.12
CA TYR A 157 -5.90 1.13 -16.85
C TYR A 157 -7.10 1.04 -15.91
N LEU A 158 -7.02 0.21 -14.85
CA LEU A 158 -8.09 0.06 -13.86
C LEU A 158 -8.29 1.34 -13.03
N GLU A 159 -7.22 2.07 -12.77
CA GLU A 159 -7.23 3.35 -12.07
C GLU A 159 -7.97 4.41 -12.90
N VAL A 160 -7.58 4.60 -14.16
CA VAL A 160 -8.27 5.51 -15.11
C VAL A 160 -9.74 5.10 -15.34
N LEU A 161 -10.06 3.81 -15.30
CA LEU A 161 -11.44 3.33 -15.36
C LEU A 161 -12.24 3.77 -14.12
N SER A 162 -11.64 3.70 -12.92
CA SER A 162 -12.26 4.20 -11.67
C SER A 162 -12.53 5.70 -11.74
N ASP A 163 -11.59 6.48 -12.25
CA ASP A 163 -11.74 7.93 -12.44
C ASP A 163 -12.83 8.27 -13.46
N ALA A 164 -12.94 7.47 -14.54
CA ALA A 164 -14.03 7.62 -15.50
C ALA A 164 -15.40 7.38 -14.87
N LEU A 165 -15.53 6.38 -14.00
CA LEU A 165 -16.77 6.11 -13.27
C LEU A 165 -17.08 7.23 -12.24
N GLY A 166 -16.08 7.78 -11.57
CA GLY A 166 -16.20 8.97 -10.72
C GLY A 166 -16.75 10.18 -11.50
N SER A 167 -16.12 10.48 -12.66
CA SER A 167 -16.57 11.56 -13.54
C SER A 167 -18.02 11.39 -14.02
N VAL A 168 -18.45 10.16 -14.33
CA VAL A 168 -19.87 9.87 -14.65
C VAL A 168 -20.78 10.20 -13.48
N GLY A 169 -20.39 9.86 -12.24
CA GLY A 169 -21.13 10.21 -11.02
C GLY A 169 -21.29 11.71 -10.86
N VAL A 170 -20.20 12.47 -11.06
CA VAL A 170 -20.20 13.94 -11.00
C VAL A 170 -21.08 14.55 -12.11
N ILE A 171 -21.06 14.01 -13.34
CA ILE A 171 -21.92 14.44 -14.44
C ILE A 171 -23.41 14.24 -14.09
N ILE A 172 -23.77 13.07 -13.56
CA ILE A 172 -25.15 12.80 -13.13
C ILE A 172 -25.58 13.82 -12.07
N GLY A 173 -24.70 14.08 -11.08
CA GLY A 173 -24.94 15.08 -10.06
C GLY A 173 -25.17 16.48 -10.62
N ALA A 174 -24.27 16.93 -11.50
CA ALA A 174 -24.37 18.24 -12.14
C ALA A 174 -25.65 18.40 -12.94
N VAL A 175 -26.05 17.38 -13.70
CA VAL A 175 -27.31 17.36 -14.47
C VAL A 175 -28.53 17.43 -13.52
N LEU A 176 -28.52 16.63 -12.44
CA LEU A 176 -29.61 16.69 -11.46
C LEU A 176 -29.72 18.07 -10.81
N ILE A 177 -28.60 18.66 -10.39
CA ILE A 177 -28.58 20.01 -9.81
C ILE A 177 -29.11 21.03 -10.81
N TYR A 178 -28.68 20.95 -12.07
CA TYR A 178 -29.12 21.88 -13.13
C TYR A 178 -30.64 21.88 -13.35
N PHE A 179 -31.28 20.70 -13.37
CA PHE A 179 -32.71 20.58 -13.64
C PHE A 179 -33.59 20.72 -12.41
N THR A 180 -33.11 20.30 -11.22
CA THR A 180 -33.93 20.24 -10.01
C THR A 180 -33.60 21.35 -9.01
N GLY A 181 -32.42 21.99 -9.11
CA GLY A 181 -31.90 22.92 -8.12
C GLY A 181 -31.46 22.23 -6.79
N TRP A 182 -31.38 20.91 -6.73
CA TRP A 182 -31.06 20.15 -5.53
C TRP A 182 -29.55 20.15 -5.25
N VAL A 183 -29.04 21.24 -4.72
CA VAL A 183 -27.59 21.42 -4.41
C VAL A 183 -27.02 20.37 -3.44
N TRP A 184 -27.85 19.77 -2.58
CA TRP A 184 -27.42 18.71 -1.68
C TRP A 184 -26.90 17.44 -2.41
N VAL A 185 -27.23 17.26 -3.68
CA VAL A 185 -26.76 16.12 -4.51
C VAL A 185 -25.25 16.14 -4.63
N ASP A 186 -24.61 17.29 -4.82
CA ASP A 186 -23.15 17.43 -4.82
C ASP A 186 -22.51 16.92 -3.51
N THR A 187 -23.09 17.33 -2.40
CA THR A 187 -22.64 16.89 -1.07
C THR A 187 -22.75 15.36 -0.90
N VAL A 188 -23.86 14.77 -1.36
CA VAL A 188 -24.03 13.30 -1.30
C VAL A 188 -23.00 12.58 -2.16
N ILE A 189 -22.73 13.07 -3.38
CA ILE A 189 -21.72 12.48 -4.27
C ILE A 189 -20.34 12.59 -3.63
N ALA A 190 -19.98 13.75 -3.08
CA ALA A 190 -18.72 13.94 -2.36
C ALA A 190 -18.56 12.97 -1.18
N VAL A 191 -19.63 12.76 -0.40
CA VAL A 191 -19.64 11.78 0.70
C VAL A 191 -19.45 10.36 0.19
N LEU A 192 -20.10 9.96 -0.90
CA LEU A 192 -19.94 8.64 -1.51
C LEU A 192 -18.51 8.41 -1.98
N ILE A 193 -17.91 9.39 -2.67
CA ILE A 193 -16.50 9.33 -3.09
C ILE A 193 -15.58 9.26 -1.86
N GLY A 194 -15.79 10.10 -0.86
CA GLY A 194 -15.02 10.11 0.38
C GLY A 194 -15.07 8.76 1.11
N PHE A 195 -16.25 8.14 1.22
CA PHE A 195 -16.40 6.80 1.79
C PHE A 195 -15.76 5.69 0.94
N TRP A 196 -15.67 5.86 -0.35
CA TRP A 196 -14.96 4.95 -1.25
C TRP A 196 -13.45 5.03 -1.05
N VAL A 197 -12.91 6.24 -0.88
CA VAL A 197 -11.47 6.50 -0.75
C VAL A 197 -10.94 6.20 0.65
N LEU A 198 -11.72 6.50 1.70
CA LEU A 198 -11.27 6.43 3.10
C LEU A 198 -10.75 5.05 3.53
N PRO A 199 -11.41 3.91 3.22
CA PRO A 199 -10.90 2.58 3.57
C PRO A 199 -9.56 2.25 2.88
N ARG A 200 -9.39 2.69 1.62
CA ARG A 200 -8.14 2.50 0.86
C ARG A 200 -6.99 3.27 1.51
N ALA A 201 -7.23 4.54 1.84
CA ALA A 201 -6.26 5.39 2.54
C ALA A 201 -5.87 4.79 3.90
N TRP A 202 -6.84 4.30 4.67
CA TRP A 202 -6.61 3.65 5.95
C TRP A 202 -5.76 2.38 5.82
N THR A 203 -6.05 1.54 4.83
CA THR A 203 -5.27 0.31 4.57
C THR A 203 -3.82 0.64 4.24
N LEU A 204 -3.58 1.59 3.31
CA LEU A 204 -2.23 2.03 2.95
C LEU A 204 -1.48 2.63 4.14
N LEU A 205 -2.17 3.42 4.97
CA LEU A 205 -1.60 4.01 6.18
C LEU A 205 -1.17 2.91 7.16
N LYS A 206 -2.07 1.95 7.45
CA LYS A 206 -1.82 0.83 8.34
C LYS A 206 -0.65 -0.04 7.86
N GLN A 207 -0.60 -0.37 6.57
CA GLN A 207 0.48 -1.17 5.98
C GLN A 207 1.83 -0.44 6.06
N SER A 208 1.86 0.86 5.73
CA SER A 208 3.08 1.67 5.82
C SER A 208 3.61 1.76 7.26
N ILE A 209 2.72 1.97 8.23
CA ILE A 209 3.06 1.99 9.65
C ILE A 209 3.59 0.61 10.09
N ASN A 210 2.92 -0.49 9.69
CA ASN A 210 3.34 -1.84 10.03
C ASN A 210 4.77 -2.13 9.54
N ILE A 211 5.11 -1.75 8.31
CA ILE A 211 6.47 -1.92 7.76
C ILE A 211 7.49 -1.07 8.53
N LEU A 212 7.16 0.16 8.90
CA LEU A 212 8.06 1.04 9.65
C LEU A 212 8.29 0.56 11.08
N LEU A 213 7.27 -0.08 11.69
CA LEU A 213 7.35 -0.71 13.01
C LEU A 213 7.95 -2.11 12.98
N GLU A 214 8.48 -2.54 11.82
CA GLU A 214 9.07 -3.88 11.66
C GLU A 214 8.10 -5.02 11.96
N GLY A 215 6.79 -4.78 11.71
CA GLY A 215 5.76 -5.79 11.86
C GLY A 215 5.86 -6.89 10.80
N VAL A 216 5.28 -8.05 11.12
CA VAL A 216 5.18 -9.16 10.16
C VAL A 216 4.35 -8.72 8.96
N PRO A 217 4.84 -8.94 7.71
CA PRO A 217 4.07 -8.67 6.51
C PRO A 217 2.78 -9.50 6.46
N GLU A 218 1.70 -8.91 5.91
CA GLU A 218 0.39 -9.59 5.83
C GLU A 218 0.41 -10.88 4.99
N GLU A 219 1.38 -11.01 4.06
CA GLU A 219 1.55 -12.18 3.21
C GLU A 219 2.20 -13.37 3.94
N ILE A 220 2.78 -13.14 5.12
CA ILE A 220 3.49 -14.18 5.89
C ILE A 220 2.61 -14.72 7.01
N ASP A 221 2.23 -15.97 6.90
CA ASP A 221 1.63 -16.73 8.00
C ASP A 221 2.75 -17.21 8.95
N ILE A 222 2.89 -16.49 10.08
CA ILE A 222 3.95 -16.75 11.05
C ILE A 222 3.83 -18.12 11.72
N GLU A 223 2.61 -18.62 11.91
CA GLU A 223 2.39 -19.94 12.51
C GLU A 223 2.78 -21.05 11.54
N LYS A 224 2.38 -20.94 10.29
CA LYS A 224 2.81 -21.87 9.24
C LYS A 224 4.33 -21.86 9.08
N LEU A 225 4.93 -20.68 9.02
CA LEU A 225 6.39 -20.52 8.94
C LEU A 225 7.10 -21.21 10.11
N ARG A 226 6.57 -21.08 11.33
CA ARG A 226 7.08 -21.73 12.53
C ARG A 226 7.01 -23.25 12.42
N LEU A 227 5.89 -23.79 11.95
CA LEU A 227 5.70 -25.23 11.78
C LEU A 227 6.64 -25.81 10.70
N ASP A 228 6.80 -25.09 9.59
CA ASP A 228 7.68 -25.51 8.50
C ASP A 228 9.15 -25.52 8.94
N LEU A 229 9.59 -24.54 9.75
CA LEU A 229 10.93 -24.52 10.34
C LEU A 229 11.14 -25.68 11.34
N LEU A 230 10.15 -26.01 12.16
CA LEU A 230 10.20 -27.16 13.09
C LEU A 230 10.17 -28.50 12.39
N ALA A 231 9.63 -28.57 11.16
CA ALA A 231 9.59 -29.81 10.36
C ALA A 231 10.93 -30.13 9.69
N LEU A 232 11.90 -29.20 9.69
CA LEU A 232 13.23 -29.44 9.13
C LEU A 232 13.96 -30.55 9.90
N LYS A 233 14.68 -31.37 9.18
CA LYS A 233 15.32 -32.54 9.76
C LYS A 233 16.40 -32.21 10.80
N GLY A 234 16.19 -32.62 12.03
CA GLY A 234 17.14 -32.44 13.14
C GLY A 234 16.90 -31.13 13.93
N VAL A 235 15.91 -30.31 13.58
CA VAL A 235 15.48 -29.18 14.38
C VAL A 235 14.60 -29.69 15.53
N GLU A 236 15.00 -29.40 16.76
CA GLU A 236 14.27 -29.79 17.98
C GLU A 236 13.41 -28.62 18.50
N SER A 237 13.91 -27.39 18.38
CA SER A 237 13.17 -26.18 18.74
C SER A 237 13.65 -24.97 17.96
N ILE A 238 12.82 -23.92 17.95
CA ILE A 238 13.16 -22.63 17.36
C ILE A 238 12.86 -21.51 18.35
N HIS A 239 13.70 -20.47 18.35
CA HIS A 239 13.50 -19.28 19.15
C HIS A 239 14.02 -18.04 18.45
N GLN A 240 13.70 -16.85 18.97
CA GLN A 240 14.09 -15.56 18.37
C GLN A 240 13.66 -15.41 16.90
N LEU A 241 12.53 -16.03 16.50
CA LEU A 241 11.97 -15.84 15.17
C LEU A 241 11.48 -14.41 15.03
N LYS A 242 12.12 -13.65 14.14
CA LYS A 242 11.75 -12.28 13.77
C LYS A 242 11.60 -12.21 12.26
N VAL A 243 10.49 -11.62 11.82
CA VAL A 243 10.18 -11.42 10.39
C VAL A 243 9.72 -10.00 10.21
N TRP A 244 10.34 -9.27 9.31
CA TRP A 244 9.98 -7.88 9.01
C TRP A 244 10.21 -7.58 7.52
N ALA A 245 9.62 -6.49 7.05
CA ALA A 245 9.85 -5.99 5.69
C ALA A 245 10.63 -4.68 5.72
N ILE A 246 11.51 -4.47 4.75
CA ILE A 246 12.15 -3.17 4.49
C ILE A 246 11.34 -2.40 3.45
N THR A 247 10.83 -3.10 2.43
CA THR A 247 9.88 -2.60 1.44
C THR A 247 8.75 -3.60 1.27
N SER A 248 7.72 -3.27 0.50
CA SER A 248 6.62 -4.20 0.19
C SER A 248 7.05 -5.53 -0.46
N LYS A 249 8.30 -5.65 -0.92
CA LYS A 249 8.81 -6.85 -1.63
C LYS A 249 10.05 -7.46 -0.98
N ASN A 250 10.70 -6.74 -0.05
CA ASN A 250 11.94 -7.18 0.56
C ASN A 250 11.70 -7.58 2.01
N ILE A 251 11.45 -8.87 2.22
CA ILE A 251 11.17 -9.48 3.51
C ILE A 251 12.44 -10.08 4.08
N HIS A 252 12.72 -9.77 5.33
CA HIS A 252 13.86 -10.26 6.10
C HIS A 252 13.38 -11.19 7.20
N LEU A 253 14.24 -12.17 7.54
CA LEU A 253 14.01 -13.11 8.62
C LEU A 253 15.28 -13.31 9.43
N THR A 254 15.14 -13.39 10.74
CA THR A 254 16.16 -13.99 11.62
C THR A 254 15.51 -15.06 12.48
N VAL A 255 16.22 -16.16 12.69
CA VAL A 255 15.74 -17.25 13.56
C VAL A 255 16.94 -18.03 14.12
N HIS A 256 16.79 -18.51 15.34
CA HIS A 256 17.69 -19.47 15.96
C HIS A 256 17.06 -20.86 15.90
N LEU A 257 17.80 -21.81 15.34
CA LEU A 257 17.41 -23.21 15.19
C LEU A 257 18.26 -24.06 16.16
N PHE A 258 17.63 -24.63 17.16
CA PHE A 258 18.30 -25.61 18.01
C PHE A 258 18.27 -26.97 17.33
N ALA A 259 19.43 -27.44 16.89
CA ALA A 259 19.57 -28.64 16.08
C ALA A 259 20.90 -29.36 16.38
N PRO A 260 21.05 -29.95 17.59
CA PRO A 260 22.32 -30.47 18.11
C PRO A 260 22.87 -31.66 17.33
N THR A 261 22.00 -32.40 16.62
CA THR A 261 22.38 -33.60 15.87
C THR A 261 22.37 -33.42 14.34
N ALA A 262 22.02 -32.24 13.85
CA ALA A 262 21.89 -31.97 12.42
C ALA A 262 23.26 -31.71 11.75
N ASP A 263 23.38 -32.12 10.51
CA ASP A 263 24.44 -31.59 9.63
C ASP A 263 24.09 -30.11 9.31
N ARG A 264 24.87 -29.16 9.87
CA ARG A 264 24.65 -27.73 9.77
C ARG A 264 24.59 -27.25 8.32
N ASN A 265 25.41 -27.76 7.45
CA ASN A 265 25.44 -27.35 6.04
C ASN A 265 24.19 -27.84 5.31
N PHE A 266 23.79 -29.07 5.54
CA PHE A 266 22.58 -29.65 4.95
C PHE A 266 21.33 -28.90 5.46
N LEU A 267 21.20 -28.70 6.79
CA LEU A 267 20.10 -27.99 7.39
C LEU A 267 20.00 -26.54 6.89
N TYR A 268 21.14 -25.86 6.74
CA TYR A 268 21.17 -24.50 6.20
C TYR A 268 20.62 -24.44 4.78
N GLN A 269 21.02 -25.36 3.90
CA GLN A 269 20.55 -25.39 2.51
C GLN A 269 19.05 -25.74 2.43
N GLU A 270 18.60 -26.71 3.20
CA GLU A 270 17.19 -27.10 3.26
C GLU A 270 16.31 -25.96 3.75
N ALA A 271 16.72 -25.25 4.81
CA ALA A 271 16.03 -24.08 5.34
C ALA A 271 15.98 -22.93 4.32
N LEU A 272 17.11 -22.65 3.65
CA LEU A 272 17.22 -21.62 2.63
C LEU A 272 16.28 -21.88 1.45
N GLU A 273 16.24 -23.11 0.96
CA GLU A 273 15.35 -23.53 -0.12
C GLU A 273 13.88 -23.42 0.28
N MET A 274 13.50 -23.92 1.44
CA MET A 274 12.15 -23.86 1.98
C MET A 274 11.70 -22.40 2.18
N LEU A 275 12.50 -21.55 2.83
CA LEU A 275 12.16 -20.15 3.09
C LEU A 275 12.02 -19.34 1.80
N SER A 276 12.89 -19.58 0.81
CA SER A 276 12.85 -18.84 -0.45
C SER A 276 11.70 -19.29 -1.36
N HIS A 277 11.44 -20.58 -1.49
CA HIS A 277 10.45 -21.12 -2.41
C HIS A 277 9.03 -21.15 -1.84
N THR A 278 8.88 -21.47 -0.55
CA THR A 278 7.55 -21.62 0.06
C THR A 278 7.04 -20.31 0.65
N HIS A 279 7.94 -19.52 1.26
CA HIS A 279 7.57 -18.27 1.94
C HIS A 279 8.01 -17.00 1.22
N GLY A 280 8.78 -17.12 0.11
CA GLY A 280 9.25 -15.97 -0.65
C GLY A 280 10.27 -15.09 0.07
N ILE A 281 10.87 -15.58 1.17
CA ILE A 281 11.84 -14.86 1.99
C ILE A 281 13.23 -15.08 1.40
N LYS A 282 13.88 -14.01 0.93
CA LYS A 282 15.19 -14.09 0.27
C LYS A 282 16.34 -13.62 1.16
N GLU A 283 16.05 -12.74 2.10
CA GLU A 283 17.03 -12.19 3.02
C GLU A 283 16.84 -12.82 4.41
N MET A 284 17.74 -13.72 4.78
CA MET A 284 17.62 -14.45 6.03
C MET A 284 18.94 -14.62 6.76
N THR A 285 18.89 -14.64 8.08
CA THR A 285 19.99 -15.00 8.95
C THR A 285 19.56 -16.15 9.84
N LEU A 286 20.20 -17.30 9.68
CA LEU A 286 19.92 -18.50 10.43
C LEU A 286 21.08 -18.77 11.40
N GLN A 287 20.79 -18.83 12.67
CA GLN A 287 21.74 -19.27 13.70
C GLN A 287 21.40 -20.71 14.07
N ILE A 288 22.32 -21.64 13.82
CA ILE A 288 22.15 -23.04 14.17
C ILE A 288 22.91 -23.31 15.46
N GLU A 289 22.21 -23.76 16.49
CA GLU A 289 22.72 -23.99 17.83
C GLU A 289 22.75 -25.47 18.18
N ASP A 290 23.79 -25.85 18.90
CA ASP A 290 24.00 -27.22 19.39
C ASP A 290 24.13 -27.31 20.91
N ASP A 291 24.17 -26.17 21.63
CA ASP A 291 24.27 -26.10 23.09
C ASP A 291 22.96 -25.65 23.71
N VAL A 292 22.46 -26.46 24.66
CA VAL A 292 21.21 -26.22 25.39
C VAL A 292 21.28 -24.97 26.27
N CYS A 293 22.45 -24.54 26.70
CA CYS A 293 22.63 -23.36 27.55
C CYS A 293 22.27 -22.02 26.82
N MET A 294 22.45 -21.95 25.53
CA MET A 294 22.13 -20.74 24.76
C MET A 294 20.61 -20.59 24.51
N ALA A 295 19.89 -21.71 24.35
CA ALA A 295 18.44 -21.69 24.11
C ALA A 295 17.61 -21.21 25.32
N GLN A 296 18.06 -21.46 26.55
CA GLN A 296 17.32 -21.15 27.78
C GLN A 296 17.54 -19.73 28.30
N SER A 297 18.64 -19.07 27.94
CA SER A 297 18.96 -17.74 28.48
C SER A 297 18.09 -16.59 27.97
N HIS A 298 17.29 -16.82 26.92
CA HIS A 298 16.50 -15.78 26.26
C HIS A 298 14.99 -15.89 26.47
N GLU A 299 14.48 -16.99 27.06
CA GLU A 299 13.03 -17.13 27.33
C GLU A 299 12.55 -16.47 28.65
N HIS A 300 13.45 -16.11 29.54
CA HIS A 300 13.06 -15.57 30.87
C HIS A 300 12.80 -14.06 30.91
N SER A 301 12.85 -13.33 29.80
CA SER A 301 12.64 -11.88 29.85
C SER A 301 11.23 -11.39 29.46
N THR A 302 10.27 -12.30 29.19
CA THR A 302 8.96 -11.86 28.66
C THR A 302 7.73 -12.32 29.46
N ILE A 303 7.85 -13.07 30.56
CA ILE A 303 6.71 -13.50 31.38
C ILE A 303 6.99 -13.28 32.88
N GLU A 304 7.14 -12.02 33.28
CA GLU A 304 6.91 -11.60 34.67
C GLU A 304 6.40 -10.16 34.65
N GLN A 305 5.10 -10.00 34.47
CA GLN A 305 4.31 -8.87 34.98
C GLN A 305 2.84 -9.08 34.62
N HIS A 306 2.10 -9.68 35.53
CA HIS A 306 0.71 -9.38 35.88
C HIS A 306 0.15 -10.49 36.78
N SER A 307 0.63 -10.54 38.04
CA SER A 307 -0.17 -11.04 39.14
C SER A 307 -0.27 -9.90 40.15
N HIS A 308 -1.28 -9.06 40.00
CA HIS A 308 -1.71 -8.20 41.09
C HIS A 308 -2.58 -9.03 42.03
N ASP A 309 -2.07 -9.29 43.23
CA ASP A 309 -2.77 -9.81 44.37
C ASP A 309 -3.87 -8.81 44.78
N ASP A 310 -5.12 -9.18 44.60
CA ASP A 310 -6.26 -8.61 45.31
C ASP A 310 -6.28 -9.13 46.74
N GLU A 311 -5.52 -8.54 47.64
CA GLU A 311 -5.73 -8.69 49.05
C GLU A 311 -6.83 -7.75 49.54
N SER A 312 -7.98 -8.34 49.76
CA SER A 312 -9.12 -7.77 50.48
C SER A 312 -8.74 -7.47 51.92
N HIS A 313 -8.56 -6.20 52.28
CA HIS A 313 -8.60 -5.75 53.67
C HIS A 313 -10.03 -5.40 54.07
N SER A 314 -10.63 -6.36 54.79
CA SER A 314 -11.78 -6.09 55.65
C SER A 314 -11.30 -5.36 56.91
N HIS A 315 -11.76 -4.14 57.13
CA HIS A 315 -11.75 -3.50 58.44
C HIS A 315 -13.18 -3.30 58.94
N SER A 316 -13.50 -4.11 59.92
CA SER A 316 -14.57 -3.86 60.89
C SER A 316 -14.10 -2.78 61.88
N HIS A 317 -14.84 -1.65 61.96
CA HIS A 317 -15.34 -0.99 63.17
C HIS A 317 -16.33 0.10 62.81
#